data_76e22275e447dccf572bd4cf815b2ddc
#
_entry.id   76e22275e447dccf572bd4cf815b2ddc
#
_cell.length_a   1.000
_cell.length_b   1.000
_cell.length_c   1.000
_cell.angle_alpha   90.00
_cell.angle_beta   90.00
_cell.angle_gamma   90.00
#
_symmetry.space_group_name_H-M   'P 1'
#
loop_
_entity.id
_entity.type
_entity.pdbx_description
1 polymer ?
#
loop_
_entity_poly.entity_id
_entity_poly.type
_entity_poly.pdbx_seq_one_letter_code
_entity_poly.pdbx_strand_id
1 'polypeptide(L)'
;MAPIDIVLTEEMISHASEAVEEVRVHRTQASQIDTLTGLLGELSFAEWFLGDWRHHDVRGTKGRSDFLDRIEIKTSTFPYSDRLNLLVREDYAAKRKPEVYVQTIIDAPTKTASRIDPGWLCKISGWATADEVDQAPLRDFGRKGGGYGGYRCHHIQIRDLRPMTDFPIARPTR
;
A
#
# COMPACT_ATOMS: atom_id res chain seq x y z
N MET A 1 10.17 6.17 -14.65
CA MET A 1 8.88 6.83 -14.77
C MET A 1 8.49 7.49 -13.46
N ALA A 2 7.93 8.67 -13.52
CA ALA A 2 7.60 9.42 -12.30
C ALA A 2 6.35 8.84 -11.61
N PRO A 3 6.37 8.63 -10.29
CA PRO A 3 5.18 8.28 -9.53
C PRO A 3 4.16 9.42 -9.52
N ILE A 4 2.94 9.11 -9.13
CA ILE A 4 1.92 10.13 -8.87
C ILE A 4 2.07 10.57 -7.41
N ASP A 5 2.29 11.85 -7.18
CA ASP A 5 2.48 12.42 -5.84
C ASP A 5 1.17 12.90 -5.25
N ILE A 6 0.84 12.39 -4.08
CA ILE A 6 -0.30 12.84 -3.26
C ILE A 6 0.25 13.42 -1.96
N VAL A 7 -0.09 14.66 -1.68
CA VAL A 7 0.29 15.31 -0.42
C VAL A 7 -0.57 14.77 0.72
N LEU A 8 0.06 14.23 1.75
CA LEU A 8 -0.64 13.81 2.96
C LEU A 8 -1.03 15.06 3.77
N THR A 9 -2.31 15.29 3.88
CA THR A 9 -2.85 16.42 4.65
C THR A 9 -3.04 16.04 6.12
N GLU A 10 -3.07 17.04 7.00
CA GLU A 10 -3.39 16.84 8.40
C GLU A 10 -4.75 16.14 8.58
N GLU A 11 -5.72 16.48 7.75
CA GLU A 11 -7.06 15.89 7.77
C GLU A 11 -7.04 14.39 7.39
N MET A 12 -6.28 14.00 6.36
CA MET A 12 -6.09 12.59 5.98
C MET A 12 -5.45 11.80 7.13
N ILE A 13 -4.40 12.34 7.73
CA ILE A 13 -3.67 11.70 8.84
C ILE A 13 -4.57 11.55 10.06
N SER A 14 -5.33 12.57 10.41
CA SER A 14 -6.29 12.56 11.51
C SER A 14 -7.36 11.48 11.29
N HIS A 15 -7.95 11.45 10.11
CA HIS A 15 -8.97 10.45 9.73
C HIS A 15 -8.42 9.01 9.79
N ALA A 16 -7.25 8.79 9.23
CA ALA A 16 -6.59 7.49 9.27
C ALA A 16 -6.21 7.08 10.70
N SER A 17 -5.74 8.00 11.52
CA SER A 17 -5.38 7.74 12.93
C SER A 17 -6.58 7.31 13.77
N GLU A 18 -7.74 7.92 13.57
CA GLU A 18 -9.00 7.50 14.21
C GLU A 18 -9.39 6.08 13.79
N ALA A 19 -9.25 5.76 12.50
CA ALA A 19 -9.55 4.43 11.98
C ALA A 19 -8.58 3.35 12.49
N VAL A 20 -7.32 3.69 12.77
CA VAL A 20 -6.33 2.76 13.36
C VAL A 20 -6.82 2.18 14.68
N GLU A 21 -7.38 3.00 15.55
CA GLU A 21 -7.89 2.57 16.85
C GLU A 21 -9.01 1.53 16.70
N GLU A 22 -9.88 1.67 15.73
CA GLU A 22 -10.97 0.73 15.46
C GLU A 22 -10.48 -0.56 14.79
N VAL A 23 -9.54 -0.47 13.85
CA VAL A 23 -9.02 -1.61 13.08
C VAL A 23 -8.05 -2.46 13.91
N ARG A 24 -7.32 -1.83 14.84
CA ARG A 24 -6.27 -2.47 15.64
C ARG A 24 -6.77 -3.61 16.52
N VAL A 25 -7.98 -3.54 17.02
CA VAL A 25 -8.59 -4.59 17.89
C VAL A 25 -8.58 -5.96 17.23
N HIS A 26 -8.46 -6.04 15.92
CA HIS A 26 -8.54 -7.27 15.14
C HIS A 26 -7.21 -7.72 14.49
N ARG A 27 -6.12 -6.93 14.59
CA ARG A 27 -4.82 -7.24 13.97
C ARG A 27 -3.72 -7.27 15.01
N THR A 28 -3.47 -8.42 15.58
CA THR A 28 -2.51 -8.62 16.68
C THR A 28 -1.03 -8.51 16.31
N GLN A 29 -0.66 -8.40 15.03
CA GLN A 29 0.75 -8.46 14.60
C GLN A 29 1.28 -7.19 13.90
N ALA A 30 0.43 -6.26 13.49
CA ALA A 30 0.88 -5.01 12.89
C ALA A 30 1.06 -3.91 13.94
N SER A 31 2.16 -3.16 13.88
CA SER A 31 2.35 -1.99 14.71
C SER A 31 1.33 -0.89 14.33
N GLN A 32 1.12 0.09 15.22
CA GLN A 32 0.25 1.24 14.91
C GLN A 32 0.70 1.99 13.65
N ILE A 33 2.01 2.19 13.51
CA ILE A 33 2.58 2.89 12.34
C ILE A 33 2.37 2.09 11.05
N ASP A 34 2.44 0.77 11.09
CA ASP A 34 2.19 -0.05 9.90
C ASP A 34 0.73 0.01 9.46
N THR A 35 -0.20 -0.02 10.42
CA THR A 35 -1.62 0.11 10.13
C THR A 35 -1.93 1.50 9.56
N LEU A 36 -1.39 2.56 10.17
CA LEU A 36 -1.52 3.93 9.68
C LEU A 36 -0.96 4.08 8.26
N THR A 37 0.22 3.51 8.00
CA THR A 37 0.85 3.47 6.67
C THR A 37 -0.11 2.86 5.64
N GLY A 38 -0.68 1.70 5.93
CA GLY A 38 -1.62 1.04 5.04
C GLY A 38 -2.84 1.91 4.73
N LEU A 39 -3.48 2.46 5.77
CA LEU A 39 -4.67 3.31 5.61
C LEU A 39 -4.37 4.60 4.81
N LEU A 40 -3.24 5.24 5.05
CA LEU A 40 -2.84 6.43 4.30
C LEU A 40 -2.53 6.13 2.83
N GLY A 41 -1.98 4.95 2.54
CA GLY A 41 -1.81 4.50 1.16
C GLY A 41 -3.14 4.31 0.44
N GLU A 42 -4.12 3.70 1.09
CA GLU A 42 -5.48 3.55 0.56
C GLU A 42 -6.13 4.92 0.31
N LEU A 43 -6.06 5.85 1.28
CA LEU A 43 -6.61 7.20 1.11
C LEU A 43 -5.91 7.98 -0.01
N SER A 44 -4.60 7.83 -0.16
CA SER A 44 -3.85 8.47 -1.24
C SER A 44 -4.24 7.92 -2.61
N PHE A 45 -4.41 6.62 -2.72
CA PHE A 45 -4.93 6.01 -3.95
C PHE A 45 -6.37 6.46 -4.23
N ALA A 46 -7.22 6.56 -3.19
CA ALA A 46 -8.59 7.08 -3.32
C ALA A 46 -8.62 8.51 -3.83
N GLU A 47 -7.72 9.38 -3.35
CA GLU A 47 -7.62 10.76 -3.86
C GLU A 47 -7.38 10.78 -5.36
N TRP A 48 -6.45 9.96 -5.84
CA TRP A 48 -6.18 9.86 -7.27
C TRP A 48 -7.29 9.15 -8.04
N PHE A 49 -7.78 8.02 -7.54
CA PHE A 49 -8.69 7.13 -8.27
C PHE A 49 -10.15 7.61 -8.25
N LEU A 50 -10.63 8.07 -7.07
CA LEU A 50 -12.00 8.55 -6.90
C LEU A 50 -12.12 10.07 -7.04
N GLY A 51 -11.00 10.80 -7.01
CA GLY A 51 -10.95 12.26 -7.03
C GLY A 51 -11.19 12.94 -5.70
N ASP A 52 -11.51 12.18 -4.65
CA ASP A 52 -11.63 12.64 -3.28
C ASP A 52 -11.48 11.43 -2.35
N TRP A 53 -10.49 11.46 -1.46
CA TRP A 53 -10.21 10.37 -0.54
C TRP A 53 -11.36 10.07 0.42
N ARG A 54 -12.22 11.05 0.70
CA ARG A 54 -13.38 10.90 1.59
C ARG A 54 -14.43 9.95 1.06
N HIS A 55 -14.40 9.64 -0.22
CA HIS A 55 -15.30 8.67 -0.85
C HIS A 55 -14.90 7.21 -0.59
N HIS A 56 -13.76 6.97 0.05
CA HIS A 56 -13.29 5.62 0.39
C HIS A 56 -13.49 5.34 1.89
N ASP A 57 -14.14 4.22 2.19
CA ASP A 57 -14.29 3.73 3.55
C ASP A 57 -13.20 2.70 3.87
N VAL A 58 -12.16 3.12 4.57
CA VAL A 58 -11.05 2.26 5.00
C VAL A 58 -11.47 1.17 6.00
N ARG A 59 -12.66 1.26 6.57
CA ARG A 59 -13.22 0.26 7.51
C ARG A 59 -14.02 -0.82 6.81
N GLY A 60 -14.47 -0.58 5.60
CA GLY A 60 -15.46 -1.39 4.88
C GLY A 60 -14.90 -2.57 4.09
N THR A 61 -13.58 -2.74 3.98
CA THR A 61 -12.96 -3.71 3.06
C THR A 61 -12.59 -5.06 3.69
N LYS A 62 -13.14 -5.37 4.86
CA LYS A 62 -12.80 -6.59 5.61
C LYS A 62 -13.02 -7.86 4.76
N GLY A 63 -11.92 -8.57 4.46
CA GLY A 63 -11.95 -9.79 3.65
C GLY A 63 -12.15 -9.57 2.14
N ARG A 64 -12.08 -8.32 1.66
CA ARG A 64 -12.12 -7.95 0.24
C ARG A 64 -10.86 -7.18 -0.14
N SER A 65 -10.58 -7.06 -1.44
CA SER A 65 -9.59 -6.12 -1.94
C SER A 65 -10.03 -4.67 -1.67
N ASP A 66 -9.09 -3.76 -1.58
CA ASP A 66 -9.32 -2.41 -1.07
C ASP A 66 -10.29 -1.59 -1.94
N PHE A 67 -10.26 -1.78 -3.25
CA PHE A 67 -11.13 -1.06 -4.18
C PHE A 67 -11.84 -1.99 -5.15
N LEU A 68 -13.15 -1.83 -5.29
CA LEU A 68 -14.00 -2.56 -6.24
C LEU A 68 -13.89 -4.10 -6.12
N ASP A 69 -13.32 -4.60 -5.03
CA ASP A 69 -12.91 -6.01 -4.89
C ASP A 69 -11.96 -6.51 -6.00
N ARG A 70 -11.21 -5.59 -6.62
CA ARG A 70 -10.34 -5.82 -7.78
C ARG A 70 -8.93 -5.27 -7.61
N ILE A 71 -8.75 -4.26 -6.75
CA ILE A 71 -7.50 -3.52 -6.57
C ILE A 71 -7.05 -3.65 -5.12
N GLU A 72 -5.83 -4.10 -4.91
CA GLU A 72 -5.19 -4.19 -3.59
C GLU A 72 -4.05 -3.20 -3.51
N ILE A 73 -4.03 -2.38 -2.46
CA ILE A 73 -2.98 -1.39 -2.23
C ILE A 73 -1.94 -1.94 -1.27
N LYS A 74 -0.69 -1.86 -1.64
CA LYS A 74 0.45 -2.18 -0.76
C LYS A 74 1.25 -0.91 -0.50
N THR A 75 1.43 -0.59 0.77
CA THR A 75 2.06 0.65 1.20
C THR A 75 3.24 0.39 2.10
N SER A 76 4.31 1.13 1.88
CA SER A 76 5.48 1.15 2.76
C SER A 76 5.87 2.59 3.07
N THR A 77 6.53 2.81 4.22
CA THR A 77 7.08 4.11 4.62
C THR A 77 8.59 4.03 4.62
N PHE A 78 9.23 4.62 3.61
CA PHE A 78 10.69 4.68 3.44
C PHE A 78 11.05 5.94 2.65
N PRO A 79 12.32 6.40 2.72
CA PRO A 79 12.84 7.31 1.72
C PRO A 79 12.64 6.71 0.33
N TYR A 80 12.02 7.46 -0.57
CA TYR A 80 11.64 6.93 -1.88
C TYR A 80 12.86 6.50 -2.70
N SER A 81 12.75 5.34 -3.31
CA SER A 81 13.68 4.81 -4.29
C SER A 81 12.93 3.84 -5.22
N ASP A 82 13.28 3.85 -6.49
CA ASP A 82 12.74 2.90 -7.48
C ASP A 82 13.25 1.46 -7.27
N ARG A 83 14.20 1.26 -6.35
CA ARG A 83 14.70 -0.05 -5.92
C ARG A 83 13.88 -0.68 -4.79
N LEU A 84 12.96 0.07 -4.20
CA LEU A 84 11.99 -0.49 -3.24
C LEU A 84 11.10 -1.51 -3.96
N ASN A 85 10.51 -2.42 -3.19
CA ASN A 85 9.75 -3.53 -3.76
C ASN A 85 8.26 -3.44 -3.42
N LEU A 86 7.43 -3.80 -4.39
CA LEU A 86 6.12 -4.36 -4.11
C LEU A 86 6.34 -5.73 -3.46
N LEU A 87 5.80 -5.92 -2.27
CA LEU A 87 5.88 -7.17 -1.52
C LEU A 87 4.48 -7.75 -1.33
N VAL A 88 4.28 -8.98 -1.79
CA VAL A 88 3.04 -9.72 -1.56
C VAL A 88 3.39 -11.04 -0.88
N ARG A 89 2.88 -11.24 0.33
CA ARG A 89 3.12 -12.47 1.08
C ARG A 89 2.61 -13.69 0.31
N GLU A 90 3.40 -14.74 0.34
CA GLU A 90 3.09 -16.02 -0.32
C GLU A 90 1.72 -16.57 0.09
N ASP A 91 1.37 -16.50 1.36
CA ASP A 91 0.09 -16.97 1.89
C ASP A 91 -1.10 -16.12 1.44
N TYR A 92 -0.94 -14.82 1.24
CA TYR A 92 -2.00 -13.96 0.69
C TYR A 92 -2.17 -14.16 -0.81
N ALA A 93 -1.08 -14.28 -1.55
CA ALA A 93 -1.14 -14.57 -2.99
C ALA A 93 -1.86 -15.88 -3.31
N ALA A 94 -1.80 -16.87 -2.39
CA ALA A 94 -2.47 -18.15 -2.55
C ALA A 94 -3.97 -18.14 -2.24
N LYS A 95 -4.46 -17.18 -1.43
CA LYS A 95 -5.84 -17.20 -0.90
C LYS A 95 -6.82 -16.45 -1.79
N ARG A 96 -6.61 -15.17 -1.97
CA ARG A 96 -7.54 -14.29 -2.66
C ARG A 96 -6.77 -13.30 -3.52
N LYS A 97 -7.03 -13.34 -4.80
CA LYS A 97 -6.31 -12.54 -5.77
C LYS A 97 -7.16 -11.36 -6.21
N PRO A 98 -6.65 -10.13 -6.02
CA PRO A 98 -7.17 -8.99 -6.75
C PRO A 98 -6.84 -9.15 -8.24
N GLU A 99 -7.34 -8.32 -9.09
CA GLU A 99 -6.87 -8.23 -10.48
C GLU A 99 -5.49 -7.58 -10.55
N VAL A 100 -5.29 -6.53 -9.74
CA VAL A 100 -4.04 -5.77 -9.69
C VAL A 100 -3.63 -5.41 -8.27
N TYR A 101 -2.32 -5.33 -8.06
CA TYR A 101 -1.68 -4.75 -6.90
C TYR A 101 -1.09 -3.40 -7.27
N VAL A 102 -1.29 -2.40 -6.43
CA VAL A 102 -0.69 -1.07 -6.58
C VAL A 102 0.29 -0.83 -5.44
N GLN A 103 1.51 -0.42 -5.77
CA GLN A 103 2.50 -0.02 -4.77
C GLN A 103 2.46 1.48 -4.53
N THR A 104 2.32 1.84 -3.27
CA THR A 104 2.46 3.22 -2.80
C THR A 104 3.58 3.33 -1.78
N ILE A 105 4.30 4.44 -1.79
CA ILE A 105 5.38 4.74 -0.84
C ILE A 105 5.10 6.08 -0.17
N ILE A 106 5.01 6.06 1.14
CA ILE A 106 5.05 7.31 1.92
C ILE A 106 6.52 7.69 2.04
N ASP A 107 6.88 8.79 1.37
CA ASP A 107 8.27 9.26 1.24
C ASP A 107 8.71 9.91 2.55
N ALA A 108 9.32 9.12 3.42
CA ALA A 108 9.80 9.55 4.72
C ALA A 108 11.26 10.03 4.64
N PRO A 109 11.67 10.97 5.51
CA PRO A 109 13.06 11.46 5.53
C PRO A 109 14.06 10.40 5.99
N THR A 110 13.61 9.39 6.72
CA THR A 110 14.47 8.31 7.27
C THR A 110 13.81 6.94 7.13
N LYS A 111 14.61 5.88 7.21
CA LYS A 111 14.14 4.48 7.18
C LYS A 111 13.42 4.05 8.46
N THR A 112 13.56 4.81 9.54
CA THR A 112 13.07 4.46 10.88
C THR A 112 12.04 5.46 11.39
N ALA A 113 11.26 6.04 10.49
CA ALA A 113 10.20 6.98 10.88
C ALA A 113 9.19 6.31 11.82
N SER A 114 8.98 6.89 12.99
CA SER A 114 8.03 6.43 14.01
C SER A 114 6.68 7.16 13.93
N ARG A 115 6.57 8.17 13.08
CA ARG A 115 5.37 8.95 12.84
C ARG A 115 5.33 9.39 11.38
N ILE A 116 4.16 9.81 10.92
CA ILE A 116 3.94 10.36 9.58
C ILE A 116 3.47 11.80 9.77
N ASP A 117 4.21 12.75 9.19
CA ASP A 117 3.93 14.17 9.31
C ASP A 117 3.11 14.69 8.12
N PRO A 118 2.23 15.68 8.33
CA PRO A 118 1.57 16.39 7.24
C PRO A 118 2.59 17.00 6.27
N GLY A 119 2.24 17.02 5.00
CA GLY A 119 3.11 17.56 3.94
C GLY A 119 4.04 16.53 3.31
N TRP A 120 4.21 15.36 3.91
CA TRP A 120 4.91 14.26 3.23
C TRP A 120 4.13 13.80 2.01
N LEU A 121 4.84 13.25 1.03
CA LEU A 121 4.24 12.74 -0.19
C LEU A 121 3.96 11.24 -0.05
N CYS A 122 2.78 10.82 -0.44
CA CYS A 122 2.52 9.43 -0.78
C CYS A 122 2.64 9.28 -2.30
N LYS A 123 3.60 8.47 -2.73
CA LYS A 123 3.93 8.26 -4.14
C LYS A 123 3.26 6.98 -4.64
N ILE A 124 2.28 7.11 -5.54
CA ILE A 124 1.68 5.97 -6.22
C ILE A 124 2.66 5.55 -7.32
N SER A 125 3.36 4.44 -7.07
CA SER A 125 4.63 4.16 -7.74
C SER A 125 4.50 3.25 -8.96
N GLY A 126 3.41 2.50 -9.06
CA GLY A 126 3.16 1.58 -10.17
C GLY A 126 2.29 0.40 -9.74
N TRP A 127 2.05 -0.50 -10.68
CA TRP A 127 1.14 -1.62 -10.48
C TRP A 127 1.63 -2.90 -11.18
N ALA A 128 1.12 -4.04 -10.72
CA ALA A 128 1.32 -5.34 -11.35
C ALA A 128 0.02 -6.15 -11.30
N THR A 129 -0.17 -7.04 -12.26
CA THR A 129 -1.26 -8.01 -12.22
C THR A 129 -1.00 -9.10 -11.17
N ALA A 130 -2.05 -9.78 -10.72
CA ALA A 130 -1.89 -10.92 -9.83
C ALA A 130 -1.01 -12.03 -10.45
N ASP A 131 -1.13 -12.26 -11.75
CA ASP A 131 -0.30 -13.25 -12.47
C ASP A 131 1.18 -12.85 -12.49
N GLU A 132 1.48 -11.58 -12.69
CA GLU A 132 2.86 -11.08 -12.62
C GLU A 132 3.45 -11.24 -11.22
N VAL A 133 2.65 -11.01 -10.18
CA VAL A 133 3.06 -11.23 -8.79
C VAL A 133 3.31 -12.72 -8.53
N ASP A 134 2.43 -13.60 -8.98
CA ASP A 134 2.59 -15.05 -8.81
C ASP A 134 3.84 -15.60 -9.49
N GLN A 135 4.26 -14.99 -10.60
CA GLN A 135 5.46 -15.38 -11.35
C GLN A 135 6.73 -14.70 -10.82
N ALA A 136 6.58 -13.68 -9.96
CA ALA A 136 7.71 -12.96 -9.40
C ALA A 136 8.51 -13.83 -8.42
N PRO A 137 9.82 -13.58 -8.27
CA PRO A 137 10.66 -14.33 -7.34
C PRO A 137 10.12 -14.27 -5.90
N LEU A 138 10.28 -15.38 -5.19
CA LEU A 138 10.04 -15.48 -3.75
C LEU A 138 11.35 -15.24 -2.98
N ARG A 139 11.25 -14.46 -1.92
CA ARG A 139 12.36 -14.22 -1.01
C ARG A 139 11.84 -14.11 0.42
N ASP A 140 12.65 -14.59 1.38
CA ASP A 140 12.40 -14.36 2.79
C ASP A 140 12.94 -12.98 3.20
N PHE A 141 12.04 -12.09 3.61
CA PHE A 141 12.39 -10.75 4.10
C PHE A 141 12.60 -10.70 5.62
N GLY A 142 12.55 -11.86 6.30
CA GLY A 142 12.80 -11.96 7.73
C GLY A 142 11.62 -11.52 8.60
N ARG A 143 11.83 -11.56 9.91
CA ARG A 143 10.86 -11.06 10.89
C ARG A 143 11.12 -9.59 11.19
N LYS A 144 10.06 -8.82 11.39
CA LYS A 144 10.17 -7.50 12.01
C LYS A 144 10.84 -7.66 13.38
N GLY A 145 11.95 -6.95 13.62
CA GLY A 145 12.72 -7.06 14.86
C GLY A 145 13.97 -7.96 14.80
N GLY A 146 14.35 -8.45 13.61
CA GLY A 146 15.61 -9.17 13.41
C GLY A 146 15.52 -10.66 13.78
N GLY A 147 15.09 -11.48 12.87
CA GLY A 147 15.11 -12.93 12.97
C GLY A 147 15.00 -13.53 11.57
N TYR A 148 15.39 -14.79 11.45
CA TYR A 148 15.27 -15.52 10.19
C TYR A 148 13.90 -16.22 10.09
N GLY A 149 13.35 -16.25 8.88
CA GLY A 149 12.21 -17.06 8.50
C GLY A 149 10.83 -16.48 8.78
N GLY A 150 9.87 -16.89 7.99
CA GLY A 150 8.45 -16.65 8.20
C GLY A 150 7.83 -15.44 7.50
N TYR A 151 8.58 -14.71 6.67
CA TYR A 151 8.05 -13.60 5.87
C TYR A 151 8.48 -13.73 4.41
N ARG A 152 8.01 -14.79 3.77
CA ARG A 152 8.28 -15.00 2.34
C ARG A 152 7.29 -14.20 1.51
N CYS A 153 7.83 -13.38 0.61
CA CYS A 153 7.06 -12.54 -0.31
C CYS A 153 7.52 -12.74 -1.74
N HIS A 154 6.56 -12.74 -2.65
CA HIS A 154 6.83 -12.35 -4.03
C HIS A 154 7.25 -10.88 -4.04
N HIS A 155 8.24 -10.53 -4.84
CA HIS A 155 8.73 -9.16 -4.88
C HIS A 155 8.99 -8.69 -6.32
N ILE A 156 8.62 -7.43 -6.56
CA ILE A 156 8.87 -6.73 -7.83
C ILE A 156 9.39 -5.35 -7.49
N GLN A 157 10.56 -4.97 -8.04
CA GLN A 157 11.07 -3.61 -7.81
C GLN A 157 10.15 -2.57 -8.47
N ILE A 158 10.03 -1.39 -7.87
CA ILE A 158 9.19 -0.30 -8.39
C ILE A 158 9.54 0.03 -9.83
N ARG A 159 10.84 0.06 -10.18
CA ARG A 159 11.28 0.33 -11.55
C ARG A 159 10.81 -0.70 -12.59
N ASP A 160 10.42 -1.90 -12.13
CA ASP A 160 9.95 -2.99 -12.98
C ASP A 160 8.40 -3.09 -12.99
N LEU A 161 7.72 -2.27 -12.20
CA LEU A 161 6.27 -2.17 -12.20
C LEU A 161 5.76 -1.45 -13.45
N ARG A 162 4.51 -1.74 -13.80
CA ARG A 162 3.81 -1.00 -14.84
C ARG A 162 3.49 0.42 -14.38
N PRO A 163 3.57 1.40 -15.27
CA PRO A 163 3.28 2.80 -14.92
C PRO A 163 1.80 3.03 -14.67
N MET A 164 1.49 3.99 -13.81
CA MET A 164 0.11 4.37 -13.52
C MET A 164 -0.62 4.98 -14.73
N THR A 165 0.10 5.46 -15.76
CA THR A 165 -0.49 5.91 -17.02
C THR A 165 -1.24 4.79 -17.76
N ASP A 166 -0.81 3.54 -17.55
CA ASP A 166 -1.35 2.36 -18.21
C ASP A 166 -2.27 1.56 -17.25
N PHE A 167 -2.74 2.20 -16.17
CA PHE A 167 -3.58 1.54 -15.18
C PHE A 167 -4.88 1.01 -15.82
N PRO A 168 -5.18 -0.30 -15.68
CA PRO A 168 -6.16 -0.97 -16.53
C PRO A 168 -7.62 -0.76 -16.10
N ILE A 169 -7.84 -0.29 -14.87
CA ILE A 169 -9.19 -0.13 -14.33
C ILE A 169 -9.59 1.34 -14.45
N ALA A 170 -10.68 1.59 -15.15
CA ALA A 170 -11.19 2.95 -15.36
C ALA A 170 -11.57 3.59 -14.02
N ARG A 171 -11.21 4.87 -13.87
CA ARG A 171 -11.67 5.66 -12.73
C ARG A 171 -13.20 5.81 -12.83
N PRO A 172 -13.92 5.74 -11.69
CA PRO A 172 -15.33 6.01 -11.70
C PRO A 172 -15.61 7.42 -12.26
N THR A 173 -16.56 7.52 -13.16
CA THR A 173 -17.08 8.81 -13.61
C THR A 173 -17.89 9.44 -12.49
N ARG A 174 -17.64 10.72 -12.23
CA ARG A 174 -18.43 11.51 -11.29
C ARG A 174 -19.84 11.74 -11.81
#